data_ab7289c4a8576fe0e9e6e473f3844b5b
#
_entry.id   ab7289c4a8576fe0e9e6e473f3844b5b
#
_cell.length_a   1.000
_cell.length_b   1.000
_cell.length_c   1.000
_cell.angle_alpha   90.00
_cell.angle_beta   90.00
_cell.angle_gamma   90.00
#
_symmetry.space_group_name_H-M   'P 1'
#
loop_
_entity.id
_entity.type
_entity.pdbx_description
1 polymer ?
#
loop_
_entity_poly.entity_id
_entity_poly.type
_entity_poly.pdbx_seq_one_letter_code
_entity_poly.pdbx_strand_id
1 'polypeptide(L)'
;MYKRQLAFINNDVKLAAKVEPLEQVIDRIRDKLKEAHVKRLTNGECTIELGFIFSDLITSMERVSDHCSNIAVGVIEINNNGYDAHEYLHELKNSDDIQYNADYKEYKKKYALPAAALKK
;
A
#
# COMPACT_ATOMS: atom_id res chain seq x y z
N MET A 1 2.74 0.93 -9.34
CA MET A 1 2.14 1.16 -10.66
C MET A 1 2.56 0.12 -11.71
N TYR A 2 3.82 -0.01 -12.03
CA TYR A 2 4.33 -0.91 -13.07
C TYR A 2 3.87 -2.38 -12.94
N LYS A 3 3.99 -2.99 -11.75
CA LYS A 3 3.57 -4.40 -11.53
C LYS A 3 2.09 -4.64 -11.83
N ARG A 4 1.22 -3.68 -11.60
CA ARG A 4 -0.22 -3.79 -11.83
C ARG A 4 -0.59 -3.65 -13.28
N GLN A 5 0.09 -2.75 -13.99
CA GLN A 5 -0.06 -2.64 -15.44
C GLN A 5 0.33 -3.96 -16.10
N LEU A 6 1.43 -4.58 -15.68
CA LEU A 6 1.84 -5.89 -16.17
C LEU A 6 0.85 -6.99 -15.80
N ALA A 7 0.35 -7.02 -14.56
CA ALA A 7 -0.64 -7.99 -14.12
C ALA A 7 -1.93 -7.88 -14.93
N PHE A 8 -2.40 -6.66 -15.19
CA PHE A 8 -3.60 -6.41 -16.00
C PHE A 8 -3.41 -6.81 -17.47
N ILE A 9 -2.32 -6.37 -18.09
CA ILE A 9 -2.03 -6.65 -19.53
C ILE A 9 -1.84 -8.14 -19.77
N ASN A 10 -1.13 -8.83 -18.87
CA ASN A 10 -0.80 -10.25 -19.00
C ASN A 10 -1.82 -11.17 -18.32
N ASN A 11 -2.85 -10.61 -17.69
CA ASN A 11 -3.82 -11.36 -16.89
C ASN A 11 -3.14 -12.28 -15.84
N ASP A 12 -2.11 -11.77 -15.18
CA ASP A 12 -1.24 -12.53 -14.28
C ASP A 12 -1.71 -12.44 -12.82
N VAL A 13 -2.43 -13.47 -12.39
CA VAL A 13 -2.96 -13.59 -11.01
C VAL A 13 -1.86 -13.62 -9.96
N LYS A 14 -0.73 -14.28 -10.24
CA LYS A 14 0.39 -14.35 -9.29
C LYS A 14 1.02 -12.99 -9.06
N LEU A 15 1.13 -12.20 -10.10
CA LEU A 15 1.63 -10.84 -10.00
C LEU A 15 0.60 -9.92 -9.33
N ALA A 16 -0.68 -10.11 -9.60
CA ALA A 16 -1.77 -9.38 -8.94
C ALA A 16 -1.78 -9.64 -7.43
N ALA A 17 -1.59 -10.88 -6.99
CA ALA A 17 -1.54 -11.25 -5.58
C ALA A 17 -0.38 -10.56 -4.82
N LYS A 18 0.71 -10.18 -5.49
CA LYS A 18 1.82 -9.43 -4.88
C LYS A 18 1.51 -7.97 -4.59
N VAL A 19 0.43 -7.44 -5.15
CA VAL A 19 0.00 -6.05 -4.90
C VAL A 19 -0.53 -5.89 -3.48
N GLU A 20 -1.19 -6.89 -2.94
CA GLU A 20 -1.80 -6.82 -1.60
C GLU A 20 -0.77 -6.61 -0.47
N PRO A 21 0.32 -7.39 -0.35
CA PRO A 21 1.36 -7.11 0.66
C PRO A 21 2.04 -5.76 0.43
N LEU A 22 2.15 -5.28 -0.81
CA LEU A 22 2.67 -3.96 -1.12
C LEU A 22 1.73 -2.86 -0.62
N GLU A 23 0.43 -2.99 -0.83
CA GLU A 23 -0.58 -2.05 -0.34
C GLU A 23 -0.55 -1.95 1.19
N GLN A 24 -0.43 -3.06 1.90
CA GLN A 24 -0.27 -3.11 3.36
C GLN A 24 0.97 -2.32 3.84
N VAL A 25 2.08 -2.41 3.12
CA VAL A 25 3.30 -1.64 3.43
C VAL A 25 3.07 -0.15 3.20
N ILE A 26 2.39 0.23 2.11
CA ILE A 26 2.05 1.62 1.79
C ILE A 26 1.16 2.22 2.88
N ASP A 27 0.15 1.50 3.34
CA ASP A 27 -0.73 1.92 4.42
C ASP A 27 0.02 2.22 5.72
N ARG A 28 0.94 1.35 6.08
CA ARG A 28 1.78 1.57 7.27
C ARG A 28 2.72 2.75 7.13
N ILE A 29 3.28 2.97 5.94
CA ILE A 29 4.11 4.15 5.65
C ILE A 29 3.27 5.41 5.77
N ARG A 30 2.06 5.42 5.18
CA ARG A 30 1.11 6.52 5.30
C ARG A 30 0.85 6.89 6.77
N ASP A 31 0.52 5.91 7.59
CA ASP A 31 0.19 6.15 9.00
C ASP A 31 1.37 6.74 9.77
N LYS A 32 2.59 6.22 9.53
CA LYS A 32 3.82 6.76 10.11
C LYS A 32 4.10 8.18 9.66
N LEU A 33 3.87 8.49 8.39
CA LEU A 33 4.07 9.84 7.85
C LEU A 33 3.05 10.83 8.44
N LYS A 34 1.78 10.42 8.60
CA LYS A 34 0.75 11.23 9.26
C LYS A 34 1.12 11.49 10.73
N GLU A 35 1.57 10.48 11.46
CA GLU A 35 2.01 10.63 12.85
C GLU A 35 3.21 11.58 12.97
N ALA A 36 4.23 11.42 12.13
CA ALA A 36 5.40 12.29 12.10
C ALA A 36 5.02 13.74 11.74
N HIS A 37 4.04 13.91 10.84
CA HIS A 37 3.53 15.22 10.46
C HIS A 37 2.83 15.93 11.63
N VAL A 38 1.98 15.23 12.38
CA VAL A 38 1.34 15.77 13.58
C VAL A 38 2.39 16.24 14.59
N LYS A 39 3.44 15.45 14.82
CA LYS A 39 4.55 15.84 15.71
C LYS A 39 5.23 17.12 15.24
N ARG A 40 5.54 17.25 13.95
CA ARG A 40 6.14 18.48 13.40
C ARG A 40 5.26 19.71 13.56
N LEU A 41 3.96 19.57 13.34
CA LEU A 41 2.99 20.66 13.56
C LEU A 41 2.96 21.07 15.04
N THR A 42 2.89 20.10 15.95
CA THR A 42 2.87 20.34 17.39
C THR A 42 4.14 21.02 17.88
N ASN A 43 5.28 20.69 17.31
CA ASN A 43 6.58 21.28 17.65
C ASN A 43 6.84 22.62 16.96
N GLY A 44 5.94 23.12 16.13
CA GLY A 44 6.15 24.36 15.37
C GLY A 44 7.19 24.22 14.23
N GLU A 45 7.52 23.01 13.83
CA GLU A 45 8.48 22.73 12.75
C GLU A 45 7.86 22.77 11.35
N CYS A 46 6.56 22.94 11.27
CA CYS A 46 5.79 23.00 10.03
C CYS A 46 4.71 24.06 10.13
N THR A 47 4.48 24.80 9.04
CA THR A 47 3.34 25.75 8.98
C THR A 47 2.04 25.00 8.68
N ILE A 48 0.91 25.60 9.04
CA ILE A 48 -0.42 25.05 8.77
C ILE A 48 -0.64 24.92 7.25
N GLU A 49 -0.21 25.89 6.45
CA GLU A 49 -0.36 25.86 5.00
C GLU A 49 0.40 24.67 4.38
N LEU A 50 1.66 24.46 4.79
CA LEU A 50 2.45 23.31 4.35
C LEU A 50 1.86 22.00 4.84
N GLY A 51 1.21 22.01 6.02
CA GLY A 51 0.48 20.89 6.57
C GLY A 51 -0.69 20.46 5.68
N PHE A 52 -1.47 21.39 5.14
CA PHE A 52 -2.54 21.10 4.19
C PHE A 52 -2.01 20.51 2.88
N ILE A 53 -0.95 21.09 2.32
CA ILE A 53 -0.33 20.57 1.10
C ILE A 53 0.17 19.13 1.32
N PHE A 54 0.81 18.86 2.45
CA PHE A 54 1.28 17.52 2.79
C PHE A 54 0.12 16.52 2.93
N SER A 55 -0.96 16.90 3.63
CA SER A 55 -2.16 16.08 3.76
C SER A 55 -2.80 15.75 2.41
N ASP A 56 -2.93 16.71 1.52
CA ASP A 56 -3.48 16.51 0.18
C ASP A 56 -2.62 15.55 -0.65
N LEU A 57 -1.31 15.70 -0.56
CA LEU A 57 -0.36 14.81 -1.24
C LEU A 57 -0.50 13.36 -0.75
N ILE A 58 -0.52 13.16 0.56
CA ILE A 58 -0.68 11.83 1.16
C ILE A 58 -2.03 11.22 0.79
N THR A 59 -3.11 11.99 0.82
CA THR A 59 -4.44 11.52 0.41
C THR A 59 -4.48 11.12 -1.07
N SER A 60 -3.82 11.87 -1.94
CA SER A 60 -3.75 11.55 -3.37
C SER A 60 -2.97 10.26 -3.62
N MET A 61 -1.86 10.05 -2.91
CA MET A 61 -1.07 8.82 -2.99
C MET A 61 -1.85 7.61 -2.46
N GLU A 62 -2.59 7.77 -1.37
CA GLU A 62 -3.48 6.75 -0.81
C GLU A 62 -4.54 6.32 -1.85
N ARG A 63 -5.21 7.26 -2.49
CA ARG A 63 -6.18 6.97 -3.56
C ARG A 63 -5.58 6.21 -4.73
N VAL A 64 -4.38 6.60 -5.17
CA VAL A 64 -3.67 5.86 -6.21
C VAL A 64 -3.40 4.43 -5.77
N SER A 65 -2.97 4.21 -4.53
CA SER A 65 -2.73 2.87 -3.98
C SER A 65 -4.02 2.04 -3.97
N ASP A 66 -5.13 2.61 -3.50
CA ASP A 66 -6.44 1.93 -3.46
C ASP A 66 -6.93 1.51 -4.85
N HIS A 67 -6.89 2.44 -5.82
CA HIS A 67 -7.27 2.12 -7.20
C HIS A 67 -6.43 0.99 -7.77
N CYS A 68 -5.22 0.98 -7.39
CA CYS A 68 -4.27 0.01 -7.81
C CYS A 68 -4.51 -1.37 -7.18
N SER A 69 -4.90 -1.42 -5.92
CA SER A 69 -5.34 -2.63 -5.24
C SER A 69 -6.63 -3.16 -5.89
N ASN A 70 -7.59 -2.29 -6.18
CA ASN A 70 -8.84 -2.66 -6.84
C ASN A 70 -8.62 -3.27 -8.24
N ILE A 71 -7.67 -2.76 -9.01
CA ILE A 71 -7.31 -3.35 -10.32
C ILE A 71 -6.75 -4.76 -10.13
N ALA A 72 -5.87 -4.97 -9.15
CA ALA A 72 -5.31 -6.28 -8.86
C ALA A 72 -6.39 -7.28 -8.40
N VAL A 73 -7.32 -6.84 -7.55
CA VAL A 73 -8.50 -7.61 -7.15
C VAL A 73 -9.32 -8.00 -8.37
N GLY A 74 -9.61 -7.08 -9.29
CA GLY A 74 -10.35 -7.35 -10.53
C GLY A 74 -9.67 -8.40 -11.41
N VAL A 75 -8.33 -8.39 -11.51
CA VAL A 75 -7.59 -9.43 -12.23
C VAL A 75 -7.78 -10.81 -11.60
N ILE A 76 -7.77 -10.89 -10.27
CA ILE A 76 -7.99 -12.14 -9.53
C ILE A 76 -9.42 -12.64 -9.72
N GLU A 77 -10.42 -11.76 -9.62
CA GLU A 77 -11.84 -12.09 -9.82
C GLU A 77 -12.13 -12.66 -11.20
N ILE A 78 -11.62 -12.00 -12.24
CA ILE A 78 -11.81 -12.45 -13.63
C ILE A 78 -11.26 -13.86 -13.83
N ASN A 79 -10.12 -14.18 -13.21
CA ASN A 79 -9.47 -15.47 -13.37
C ASN A 79 -10.06 -16.58 -12.49
N ASN A 80 -10.72 -16.22 -11.40
CA ASN A 80 -11.33 -17.19 -10.46
C ASN A 80 -12.83 -17.44 -10.73
N ASN A 81 -13.34 -17.11 -11.92
CA ASN A 81 -14.73 -17.34 -12.33
C ASN A 81 -15.78 -16.77 -11.36
N GLY A 82 -15.54 -15.58 -10.82
CA GLY A 82 -16.48 -14.93 -9.90
C GLY A 82 -16.36 -15.37 -8.44
N TYR A 83 -15.31 -16.08 -8.06
CA TYR A 83 -14.98 -16.26 -6.64
C TYR A 83 -14.71 -14.89 -6.02
N ASP A 84 -15.30 -14.63 -4.85
CA ASP A 84 -15.13 -13.34 -4.17
C ASP A 84 -13.64 -13.10 -3.87
N ALA A 85 -13.03 -12.18 -4.62
CA ALA A 85 -11.63 -11.85 -4.46
C ALA A 85 -11.35 -11.22 -3.10
N HIS A 86 -12.33 -10.57 -2.48
CA HIS A 86 -12.18 -10.04 -1.14
C HIS A 86 -12.05 -11.17 -0.12
N GLU A 87 -12.81 -12.26 -0.27
CA GLU A 87 -12.68 -13.44 0.57
C GLU A 87 -11.33 -14.11 0.38
N TYR A 88 -10.89 -14.29 -0.86
CA TYR A 88 -9.57 -14.81 -1.19
C TYR A 88 -8.43 -13.98 -0.60
N LEU A 89 -8.49 -12.64 -0.72
CA LEU A 89 -7.49 -11.75 -0.14
C LEU A 89 -7.52 -11.72 1.39
N HIS A 90 -8.72 -11.83 1.97
CA HIS A 90 -8.88 -11.94 3.42
C HIS A 90 -8.28 -13.25 3.95
N GLU A 91 -8.47 -14.35 3.23
CA GLU A 91 -7.84 -15.64 3.55
C GLU A 91 -6.33 -15.56 3.43
N LEU A 92 -5.79 -14.92 2.38
CA LEU A 92 -4.35 -14.70 2.21
C LEU A 92 -3.74 -13.87 3.35
N LYS A 93 -4.45 -12.84 3.82
CA LYS A 93 -4.01 -12.01 4.96
C LYS A 93 -4.00 -12.77 6.29
N ASN A 94 -4.96 -13.66 6.47
CA ASN A 94 -5.16 -14.41 7.71
C ASN A 94 -4.50 -15.79 7.69
N SER A 95 -4.10 -16.27 6.52
CA SER A 95 -3.33 -17.51 6.40
C SER A 95 -1.85 -17.25 6.68
N ASP A 96 -1.17 -18.23 7.23
CA ASP A 96 0.30 -18.26 7.28
C ASP A 96 0.88 -18.48 5.87
N ASP A 97 0.35 -17.77 4.86
CA ASP A 97 0.87 -17.86 3.50
C ASP A 97 2.31 -17.37 3.49
N ILE A 98 3.20 -18.34 3.29
CA ILE A 98 4.65 -18.13 3.31
C ILE A 98 5.03 -17.08 2.25
N GLN A 99 4.40 -17.11 1.08
CA GLN A 99 4.70 -16.19 0.01
C GLN A 99 4.23 -14.77 0.33
N TYR A 100 3.02 -14.60 0.85
CA TYR A 100 2.50 -13.30 1.30
C TYR A 100 3.43 -12.67 2.34
N ASN A 101 3.79 -13.44 3.35
CA ASN A 101 4.66 -12.96 4.43
C ASN A 101 6.08 -12.64 3.93
N ALA A 102 6.62 -13.41 2.99
CA ALA A 102 7.92 -13.14 2.37
C ALA A 102 7.88 -11.84 1.55
N ASP A 103 6.88 -11.66 0.70
CA ASP A 103 6.67 -10.46 -0.10
C ASP A 103 6.47 -9.22 0.79
N TYR A 104 5.69 -9.35 1.86
CA TYR A 104 5.48 -8.28 2.83
C TYR A 104 6.79 -7.84 3.51
N LYS A 105 7.59 -8.80 3.96
CA LYS A 105 8.90 -8.52 4.60
C LYS A 105 9.86 -7.85 3.63
N GLU A 106 9.90 -8.32 2.38
CA GLU A 106 10.73 -7.74 1.32
C GLU A 106 10.34 -6.28 1.07
N TYR A 107 9.05 -6.01 0.85
CA TYR A 107 8.56 -4.64 0.60
C TYR A 107 8.76 -3.73 1.80
N LYS A 108 8.53 -4.22 3.01
CA LYS A 108 8.79 -3.46 4.23
C LYS A 108 10.25 -3.01 4.34
N LYS A 109 11.19 -3.87 3.95
CA LYS A 109 12.62 -3.54 3.91
C LYS A 109 12.95 -2.59 2.78
N LYS A 110 12.45 -2.86 1.58
CA LYS A 110 12.73 -2.09 0.36
C LYS A 110 12.23 -0.65 0.44
N TYR A 111 11.07 -0.44 1.03
CA TYR A 111 10.40 0.86 1.13
C TYR A 111 10.44 1.43 2.56
N ALA A 112 11.40 1.01 3.38
CA ALA A 112 11.59 1.57 4.71
C ALA A 112 11.83 3.08 4.64
N LEU A 113 11.12 3.84 5.48
CA LEU A 113 11.35 5.27 5.59
C LEU A 113 12.76 5.53 6.15
N PRO A 114 13.49 6.52 5.60
CA PRO A 114 14.77 6.93 6.16
C PRO A 114 14.58 7.44 7.59
N ALA A 115 15.53 7.17 8.46
CA ALA A 115 15.49 7.57 9.86
C ALA A 115 15.23 9.09 10.04
N ALA A 116 15.70 9.91 9.11
CA ALA A 116 15.47 11.35 9.10
C ALA A 116 14.00 11.73 8.94
N ALA A 117 13.20 10.92 8.22
CA ALA A 117 11.77 11.17 8.03
C ALA A 117 10.92 10.85 9.28
N LEU A 118 11.47 10.05 10.20
CA LEU A 118 10.82 9.61 11.43
C LEU A 118 11.31 10.35 12.68
N LYS A 119 12.37 11.18 12.55
CA LYS A 119 12.90 11.97 13.66
C LYS A 119 11.95 13.09 14.02
N LYS A 120 11.65 13.12 15.30
CA LYS A 120 10.87 14.09 16.07
C LYS A 120 9.37 13.94 15.99
#